data_feead77be0492537d753006abfed25f6
#
_entry.id   feead77be0492537d753006abfed25f6
#
_cell.length_a   1.000
_cell.length_b   1.000
_cell.length_c   1.000
_cell.angle_alpha   90.00
_cell.angle_beta   90.00
_cell.angle_gamma   90.00
#
_symmetry.space_group_name_H-M   'P 1'
#
loop_
_entity.id
_entity.type
_entity.pdbx_description
1 polymer ?
#
loop_
_entity_poly.entity_id
_entity_poly.type
_entity_poly.pdbx_seq_one_letter_code
_entity_poly.pdbx_strand_id
1 'polypeptide(L)'
;FRGDFPVRFGSELKYGMARLTRGAWFVRAFQDHAITETAPGHASVMSGRFPRSTGIISNSIGVNDANYQLLTGLPTEAGASPERFRGTTLFDWLYAKDRRSRAVSVSMKDRGAILPIGRSRQDIYWYSGNGSFTTSTYYRDTLPAWVREFNARRLPYGYAGAEWRLSREPATYPEPDSVSFENRGRDNVFPHQFPYDTLGAASYIRVTPSMDSLTALFALEGLRQTGIG
;
A
#
# COMPACT_ATOMS: atom_id res chain seq x y z
N PHE A 1 -4.63 7.97 7.90
CA PHE A 1 -4.13 8.33 9.25
C PHE A 1 -4.27 9.83 9.43
N ARG A 2 -5.05 10.27 10.40
CA ARG A 2 -5.26 11.70 10.68
C ARG A 2 -4.04 12.27 11.39
N GLY A 3 -3.71 13.53 11.09
CA GLY A 3 -2.55 14.20 11.65
C GLY A 3 -2.65 14.48 13.17
N ASP A 4 -3.86 14.47 13.73
CA ASP A 4 -4.12 14.66 15.17
C ASP A 4 -3.97 13.35 15.99
N PHE A 5 -3.92 12.18 15.36
CA PHE A 5 -3.85 10.90 16.07
C PHE A 5 -2.66 10.78 17.04
N PRO A 6 -1.45 11.24 16.72
CA PRO A 6 -0.35 11.20 17.66
C PRO A 6 -0.59 12.04 18.93
N VAL A 7 -1.34 13.13 18.83
CA VAL A 7 -1.72 13.95 20.01
C VAL A 7 -2.85 13.26 20.76
N ARG A 8 -3.90 12.86 20.04
CA ARG A 8 -5.12 12.28 20.62
C ARG A 8 -4.88 10.91 21.27
N PHE A 9 -4.08 10.06 20.65
CA PHE A 9 -3.81 8.69 21.09
C PHE A 9 -2.35 8.48 21.53
N GLY A 10 -1.60 9.55 21.81
CA GLY A 10 -0.17 9.49 22.07
C GLY A 10 0.22 8.54 23.20
N SER A 11 -0.57 8.46 24.27
CA SER A 11 -0.34 7.54 25.40
C SER A 11 -0.50 6.06 25.01
N GLU A 12 -1.14 5.77 23.91
CA GLU A 12 -1.46 4.43 23.43
C GLU A 12 -0.60 3.99 22.26
N LEU A 13 0.02 4.96 21.59
CA LEU A 13 0.98 4.67 20.53
C LEU A 13 2.23 4.05 21.15
N LYS A 14 2.47 2.79 20.78
CA LYS A 14 3.62 2.03 21.26
C LYS A 14 4.55 1.68 20.11
N TYR A 15 5.75 1.20 20.41
CA TYR A 15 6.72 0.69 19.45
C TYR A 15 7.09 1.70 18.33
N GLY A 16 6.95 1.33 17.07
CA GLY A 16 7.36 2.11 15.91
C GLY A 16 6.69 3.48 15.84
N MET A 17 5.38 3.56 16.09
CA MET A 17 4.66 4.83 16.09
C MET A 17 5.17 5.77 17.20
N ALA A 18 5.35 5.26 18.42
CA ALA A 18 5.92 6.05 19.51
C ALA A 18 7.35 6.51 19.20
N ARG A 19 8.13 5.71 18.47
CA ARG A 19 9.46 6.10 18.02
C ARG A 19 9.42 7.22 17.01
N LEU A 20 8.51 7.15 16.02
CA LEU A 20 8.34 8.18 15.00
C LEU A 20 7.91 9.53 15.60
N THR A 21 7.03 9.54 16.62
CA THR A 21 6.58 10.77 17.28
C THR A 21 7.67 11.50 18.06
N ARG A 22 8.82 10.86 18.34
CA ARG A 22 9.99 11.49 18.95
C ARG A 22 10.90 12.18 17.93
N GLY A 23 10.65 11.99 16.65
CA GLY A 23 11.40 12.62 15.56
C GLY A 23 10.94 14.06 15.27
N ALA A 24 11.40 14.60 14.15
CA ALA A 24 10.93 15.88 13.67
C ALA A 24 9.49 15.78 13.16
N TRP A 25 8.64 16.70 13.61
CA TRP A 25 7.24 16.74 13.26
C TRP A 25 6.90 18.02 12.49
N PHE A 26 6.46 17.87 11.27
CA PHE A 26 6.04 18.97 10.41
C PHE A 26 4.51 19.10 10.46
N VAL A 27 3.99 19.96 11.33
CA VAL A 27 2.54 20.17 11.52
C VAL A 27 1.86 20.82 10.32
N ARG A 28 2.62 21.46 9.43
CA ARG A 28 2.11 22.12 8.22
C ARG A 28 2.94 21.69 7.02
N ALA A 29 2.59 20.54 6.42
CA ALA A 29 3.15 20.06 5.19
C ALA A 29 2.06 20.04 4.11
N PHE A 30 2.31 20.68 2.98
CA PHE A 30 1.36 20.81 1.88
C PHE A 30 1.95 20.23 0.60
N GLN A 31 1.07 19.70 -0.24
CA GLN A 31 1.42 19.30 -1.60
C GLN A 31 1.30 20.50 -2.53
N ASP A 32 2.36 20.79 -3.30
CA ASP A 32 2.41 21.95 -4.21
C ASP A 32 1.82 21.66 -5.59
N HIS A 33 1.15 20.52 -5.78
CA HIS A 33 0.52 20.15 -7.04
C HIS A 33 -0.97 19.91 -6.90
N ALA A 34 -1.73 20.16 -7.98
CA ALA A 34 -3.19 20.24 -7.94
C ALA A 34 -3.87 18.88 -7.70
N ILE A 35 -3.37 17.79 -8.29
CA ILE A 35 -3.98 16.47 -8.18
C ILE A 35 -3.21 15.65 -7.13
N THR A 36 -3.75 15.58 -5.92
CA THR A 36 -3.15 14.88 -4.77
C THR A 36 -3.64 13.43 -4.67
N GLU A 37 -3.56 12.70 -5.78
CA GLU A 37 -3.87 11.28 -5.84
C GLU A 37 -2.66 10.41 -5.50
N THR A 38 -2.89 9.10 -5.31
CA THR A 38 -1.85 8.13 -4.92
C THR A 38 -0.66 8.14 -5.88
N ALA A 39 -0.89 8.04 -7.19
CA ALA A 39 0.19 7.93 -8.15
C ALA A 39 1.05 9.21 -8.24
N PRO A 40 0.49 10.41 -8.46
CA PRO A 40 1.28 11.63 -8.45
C PRO A 40 2.00 11.86 -7.12
N GLY A 41 1.33 11.59 -6.00
CA GLY A 41 1.90 11.79 -4.67
C GLY A 41 3.14 10.93 -4.42
N HIS A 42 3.07 9.61 -4.68
CA HIS A 42 4.21 8.71 -4.51
C HIS A 42 5.37 9.05 -5.47
N ALA A 43 5.05 9.37 -6.72
CA ALA A 43 6.05 9.80 -7.68
C ALA A 43 6.76 11.09 -7.24
N SER A 44 6.00 12.08 -6.74
CA SER A 44 6.55 13.37 -6.30
C SER A 44 7.41 13.26 -5.05
N VAL A 45 6.92 12.54 -4.01
CA VAL A 45 7.64 12.38 -2.74
C VAL A 45 9.00 11.73 -2.93
N MET A 46 9.09 10.70 -3.76
CA MET A 46 10.32 9.93 -3.92
C MET A 46 11.27 10.47 -5.00
N SER A 47 10.78 11.35 -5.89
CA SER A 47 11.62 11.99 -6.92
C SER A 47 11.97 13.44 -6.63
N GLY A 48 11.27 14.11 -5.72
CA GLY A 48 11.38 15.55 -5.51
C GLY A 48 10.89 16.38 -6.70
N ARG A 49 10.06 15.80 -7.59
CA ARG A 49 9.62 16.44 -8.84
C ARG A 49 8.09 16.57 -8.89
N PHE A 50 7.63 17.60 -9.56
CA PHE A 50 6.21 17.78 -9.84
C PHE A 50 5.67 16.76 -10.86
N PRO A 51 4.37 16.44 -10.81
CA PRO A 51 3.71 15.52 -11.74
C PRO A 51 3.95 15.82 -13.22
N ARG A 52 3.98 17.09 -13.59
CA ARG A 52 4.32 17.54 -14.97
C ARG A 52 5.70 17.07 -15.44
N SER A 53 6.64 16.95 -14.52
CA SER A 53 8.02 16.53 -14.82
C SER A 53 8.18 15.01 -14.75
N THR A 54 7.44 14.33 -13.86
CA THR A 54 7.47 12.87 -13.75
C THR A 54 6.61 12.17 -14.81
N GLY A 55 5.65 12.88 -15.43
CA GLY A 55 4.66 12.31 -16.34
C GLY A 55 3.55 11.52 -15.65
N ILE A 56 3.57 11.45 -14.32
CA ILE A 56 2.55 10.77 -13.50
C ILE A 56 1.58 11.84 -12.98
N ILE A 57 0.52 12.12 -13.72
CA ILE A 57 -0.35 13.27 -13.45
C ILE A 57 -1.68 12.90 -12.76
N SER A 58 -2.05 11.63 -12.77
CA SER A 58 -3.24 11.11 -12.08
C SER A 58 -3.09 9.60 -11.85
N ASN A 59 -4.01 8.99 -11.10
CA ASN A 59 -4.04 7.54 -10.93
C ASN A 59 -4.32 6.79 -12.25
N SER A 60 -5.14 7.34 -13.13
CA SER A 60 -5.43 6.77 -14.44
C SER A 60 -4.25 6.88 -15.42
N ILE A 61 -3.42 7.91 -15.23
CA ILE A 61 -2.16 8.11 -15.97
C ILE A 61 -1.02 7.85 -14.99
N GLY A 62 -0.99 6.64 -14.47
CA GLY A 62 -0.04 6.16 -13.47
C GLY A 62 0.80 5.00 -13.99
N VAL A 63 0.52 3.81 -13.50
CA VAL A 63 1.33 2.61 -13.76
C VAL A 63 0.63 1.56 -14.63
N ASN A 64 -0.64 1.76 -14.99
CA ASN A 64 -1.36 0.79 -15.84
C ASN A 64 -0.65 0.64 -17.19
N ASP A 65 -0.28 -0.60 -17.53
CA ASP A 65 0.46 -0.90 -18.74
C ASP A 65 0.12 -2.32 -19.24
N ALA A 66 -0.59 -2.39 -20.36
CA ALA A 66 -1.03 -3.66 -20.93
C ALA A 66 0.11 -4.54 -21.47
N ASN A 67 1.31 -3.97 -21.67
CA ASN A 67 2.47 -4.72 -22.14
C ASN A 67 3.06 -5.62 -21.04
N TYR A 68 2.73 -5.38 -19.77
CA TYR A 68 3.31 -6.09 -18.63
C TYR A 68 2.20 -6.70 -17.77
N GLN A 69 2.01 -8.00 -17.89
CA GLN A 69 0.97 -8.74 -17.19
C GLN A 69 1.31 -8.97 -15.71
N LEU A 70 0.29 -9.13 -14.86
CA LEU A 70 0.47 -9.58 -13.49
C LEU A 70 0.88 -11.06 -13.47
N LEU A 71 1.78 -11.44 -12.57
CA LEU A 71 2.18 -12.84 -12.40
C LEU A 71 1.13 -13.69 -11.67
N THR A 72 0.28 -13.07 -10.89
CA THR A 72 -0.95 -13.64 -10.33
C THR A 72 -1.94 -12.51 -10.08
N GLY A 73 -3.24 -12.78 -10.13
CA GLY A 73 -4.26 -11.77 -9.94
C GLY A 73 -5.60 -12.19 -10.53
N LEU A 74 -6.56 -11.28 -10.48
CA LEU A 74 -7.82 -11.46 -11.19
C LEU A 74 -7.61 -11.19 -12.69
N PRO A 75 -8.30 -11.91 -13.58
CA PRO A 75 -8.21 -11.67 -15.03
C PRO A 75 -8.59 -10.25 -15.47
N THR A 76 -9.35 -9.55 -14.63
CA THR A 76 -9.81 -8.17 -14.88
C THR A 76 -8.83 -7.11 -14.43
N GLU A 77 -7.76 -7.47 -13.72
CA GLU A 77 -6.74 -6.52 -13.27
C GLU A 77 -5.78 -6.19 -14.40
N ALA A 78 -5.53 -4.91 -14.59
CA ALA A 78 -4.59 -4.44 -15.60
C ALA A 78 -3.15 -4.78 -15.23
N GLY A 79 -2.33 -5.00 -16.24
CA GLY A 79 -0.90 -5.06 -16.08
C GLY A 79 -0.31 -3.73 -15.62
N ALA A 80 0.92 -3.75 -15.08
CA ALA A 80 1.50 -2.56 -14.48
C ALA A 80 3.01 -2.46 -14.69
N SER A 81 3.48 -1.24 -14.96
CA SER A 81 4.89 -0.91 -15.07
C SER A 81 5.18 0.54 -14.68
N PRO A 82 6.44 0.91 -14.41
CA PRO A 82 6.84 2.30 -14.23
C PRO A 82 7.21 3.01 -15.54
N GLU A 83 6.96 2.44 -16.71
CA GLU A 83 7.48 2.96 -18.00
C GLU A 83 7.11 4.42 -18.27
N ARG A 84 5.96 4.86 -17.78
CA ARG A 84 5.49 6.24 -17.89
C ARG A 84 6.27 7.22 -17.01
N PHE A 85 6.89 6.75 -15.92
CA PHE A 85 7.61 7.59 -14.98
C PHE A 85 8.90 8.14 -15.61
N ARG A 86 9.10 9.44 -15.51
CA ARG A 86 10.26 10.17 -16.01
C ARG A 86 11.09 10.70 -14.85
N GLY A 87 12.41 10.51 -14.95
CA GLY A 87 13.37 10.96 -13.96
C GLY A 87 13.87 9.85 -13.05
N THR A 88 14.38 10.22 -11.90
CA THR A 88 15.01 9.35 -10.91
C THR A 88 14.35 9.52 -9.56
N THR A 89 14.43 8.48 -8.73
CA THR A 89 13.95 8.46 -7.36
C THR A 89 15.12 8.48 -6.37
N LEU A 90 14.84 8.63 -5.08
CA LEU A 90 15.81 8.48 -4.01
C LEU A 90 16.58 7.15 -4.11
N PHE A 91 15.90 6.06 -4.49
CA PHE A 91 16.55 4.76 -4.66
C PHE A 91 17.61 4.80 -5.79
N ASP A 92 17.30 5.43 -6.93
CA ASP A 92 18.27 5.55 -8.03
C ASP A 92 19.55 6.27 -7.58
N TRP A 93 19.42 7.28 -6.72
CA TRP A 93 20.56 8.02 -6.19
C TRP A 93 21.38 7.17 -5.21
N LEU A 94 20.73 6.42 -4.34
CA LEU A 94 21.40 5.47 -3.44
C LEU A 94 22.14 4.40 -4.25
N TYR A 95 21.50 3.82 -5.24
CA TYR A 95 22.08 2.82 -6.12
C TYR A 95 23.24 3.37 -6.97
N ALA A 96 23.16 4.62 -7.41
CA ALA A 96 24.26 5.28 -8.11
C ALA A 96 25.48 5.45 -7.21
N LYS A 97 25.27 5.73 -5.93
CA LYS A 97 26.31 5.89 -4.90
C LYS A 97 26.91 4.54 -4.48
N ASP A 98 26.10 3.54 -4.29
CA ASP A 98 26.53 2.18 -3.93
C ASP A 98 25.67 1.14 -4.70
N ARG A 99 26.30 0.42 -5.63
CA ARG A 99 25.68 -0.60 -6.47
C ARG A 99 25.18 -1.82 -5.69
N ARG A 100 25.56 -1.97 -4.44
CA ARG A 100 25.03 -3.02 -3.54
C ARG A 100 23.68 -2.64 -2.95
N SER A 101 23.23 -1.39 -3.12
CA SER A 101 21.91 -0.95 -2.65
C SER A 101 20.81 -1.80 -3.28
N ARG A 102 19.91 -2.28 -2.45
CA ARG A 102 18.76 -3.08 -2.84
C ARG A 102 17.49 -2.49 -2.22
N ALA A 103 16.34 -2.75 -2.82
CA ALA A 103 15.06 -2.30 -2.31
C ALA A 103 14.00 -3.39 -2.36
N VAL A 104 13.18 -3.44 -1.32
CA VAL A 104 11.88 -4.12 -1.32
C VAL A 104 10.81 -3.06 -1.18
N SER A 105 9.85 -3.04 -2.07
CA SER A 105 8.70 -2.14 -1.99
C SER A 105 7.41 -2.92 -2.00
N VAL A 106 6.58 -2.70 -0.97
CA VAL A 106 5.32 -3.40 -0.77
C VAL A 106 4.20 -2.41 -0.51
N SER A 107 3.08 -2.59 -1.18
CA SER A 107 1.88 -1.78 -0.95
C SER A 107 0.62 -2.58 -1.25
N MET A 108 -0.52 -2.14 -0.72
CA MET A 108 -1.82 -2.61 -1.17
C MET A 108 -2.07 -2.28 -2.65
N LYS A 109 -1.56 -1.14 -3.14
CA LYS A 109 -1.78 -0.66 -4.51
C LYS A 109 -0.51 -0.75 -5.34
N ASP A 110 -0.63 -1.17 -6.59
CA ASP A 110 0.43 -1.19 -7.61
C ASP A 110 1.27 0.10 -7.62
N ARG A 111 0.63 1.24 -7.79
CA ARG A 111 1.26 2.56 -7.86
C ARG A 111 1.95 2.99 -6.57
N GLY A 112 1.47 2.49 -5.43
CA GLY A 112 2.11 2.70 -4.13
C GLY A 112 3.38 1.86 -3.95
N ALA A 113 3.49 0.72 -4.61
CA ALA A 113 4.69 -0.11 -4.61
C ALA A 113 5.69 0.32 -5.71
N ILE A 114 5.21 0.62 -6.90
CA ILE A 114 6.02 0.88 -8.10
C ILE A 114 6.71 2.25 -8.05
N LEU A 115 5.93 3.30 -7.83
CA LEU A 115 6.41 4.68 -8.04
C LEU A 115 7.47 5.15 -7.04
N PRO A 116 7.52 4.68 -5.77
CA PRO A 116 8.63 4.99 -4.88
C PRO A 116 10.01 4.54 -5.37
N ILE A 117 10.05 3.47 -6.16
CA ILE A 117 11.30 2.90 -6.70
C ILE A 117 11.55 3.37 -8.15
N GLY A 118 10.53 3.90 -8.80
CA GLY A 118 10.64 4.34 -10.18
C GLY A 118 10.90 3.18 -11.15
N ARG A 119 11.80 3.38 -12.12
CA ARG A 119 12.06 2.40 -13.20
C ARG A 119 13.06 1.30 -12.81
N SER A 120 13.61 1.35 -11.62
CA SER A 120 14.58 0.34 -11.16
C SER A 120 13.91 -1.01 -10.92
N ARG A 121 14.50 -2.08 -11.46
CA ARG A 121 14.00 -3.45 -11.34
C ARG A 121 14.44 -4.05 -10.01
N GLN A 122 13.69 -3.74 -8.96
CA GLN A 122 13.90 -4.21 -7.60
C GLN A 122 12.79 -5.20 -7.18
N ASP A 123 12.74 -5.57 -5.92
CA ASP A 123 11.70 -6.44 -5.35
C ASP A 123 10.44 -5.62 -5.06
N ILE A 124 9.52 -5.55 -6.03
CA ILE A 124 8.32 -4.74 -6.01
C ILE A 124 7.08 -5.63 -5.99
N TYR A 125 6.24 -5.50 -4.97
CA TYR A 125 5.04 -6.32 -4.79
C TYR A 125 3.85 -5.49 -4.35
N TRP A 126 2.66 -5.90 -4.82
CA TRP A 126 1.39 -5.32 -4.40
C TRP A 126 0.30 -6.36 -4.28
N TYR A 127 -0.77 -6.00 -3.60
CA TYR A 127 -1.88 -6.90 -3.35
C TYR A 127 -2.86 -6.90 -4.52
N SER A 128 -3.28 -8.09 -4.95
CA SER A 128 -4.32 -8.32 -5.95
C SER A 128 -5.64 -8.71 -5.30
N GLY A 129 -6.76 -8.43 -5.98
CA GLY A 129 -8.11 -8.74 -5.52
C GLY A 129 -8.39 -10.24 -5.33
N ASN A 130 -7.54 -11.11 -5.85
CA ASN A 130 -7.63 -12.55 -5.61
C ASN A 130 -7.02 -13.01 -4.27
N GLY A 131 -6.61 -12.09 -3.40
CA GLY A 131 -6.04 -12.44 -2.10
C GLY A 131 -4.53 -12.71 -2.09
N SER A 132 -3.83 -12.48 -3.20
CA SER A 132 -2.39 -12.74 -3.34
C SER A 132 -1.57 -11.47 -3.45
N PHE A 133 -0.33 -11.51 -2.99
CA PHE A 133 0.66 -10.53 -3.42
C PHE A 133 1.23 -10.92 -4.78
N THR A 134 1.39 -9.91 -5.63
CA THR A 134 1.82 -10.07 -7.03
C THR A 134 2.89 -9.05 -7.39
N THR A 135 3.42 -9.21 -8.58
CA THR A 135 4.22 -8.23 -9.33
C THR A 135 3.88 -8.37 -10.81
N SER A 136 4.56 -7.66 -11.69
CA SER A 136 4.35 -7.79 -13.14
C SER A 136 5.56 -8.33 -13.87
N THR A 137 5.34 -8.72 -15.13
CA THR A 137 6.40 -9.16 -16.04
C THR A 137 7.45 -8.08 -16.36
N TYR A 138 7.20 -6.82 -15.98
CA TYR A 138 8.23 -5.79 -16.00
C TYR A 138 9.40 -6.14 -15.07
N TYR A 139 9.10 -6.70 -13.90
CA TYR A 139 10.10 -6.96 -12.86
C TYR A 139 10.65 -8.38 -12.93
N ARG A 140 9.81 -9.38 -13.24
CA ARG A 140 10.15 -10.80 -13.16
C ARG A 140 9.30 -11.62 -14.10
N ASP A 141 9.81 -12.78 -14.49
CA ASP A 141 9.05 -13.77 -15.27
C ASP A 141 8.20 -14.68 -14.36
N THR A 142 8.62 -14.89 -13.11
CA THR A 142 7.93 -15.75 -12.14
C THR A 142 8.00 -15.16 -10.73
N LEU A 143 7.00 -15.47 -9.90
CA LEU A 143 7.05 -15.12 -8.48
C LEU A 143 8.17 -15.90 -7.77
N PRO A 144 8.95 -15.28 -6.88
CA PRO A 144 9.89 -15.98 -5.99
C PRO A 144 9.19 -17.05 -5.15
N ALA A 145 9.92 -18.07 -4.74
CA ALA A 145 9.40 -19.17 -3.94
C ALA A 145 8.70 -18.66 -2.67
N TRP A 146 9.36 -17.79 -1.93
CA TRP A 146 8.81 -17.23 -0.69
C TRP A 146 7.48 -16.46 -0.89
N VAL A 147 7.30 -15.78 -2.04
CA VAL A 147 6.03 -15.10 -2.37
C VAL A 147 4.94 -16.13 -2.62
N ARG A 148 5.24 -17.18 -3.38
CA ARG A 148 4.29 -18.28 -3.62
C ARG A 148 3.88 -18.97 -2.33
N GLU A 149 4.83 -19.25 -1.45
CA GLU A 149 4.62 -19.86 -0.13
C GLU A 149 3.77 -18.95 0.77
N PHE A 150 4.05 -17.63 0.80
CA PHE A 150 3.23 -16.68 1.53
C PHE A 150 1.79 -16.68 1.01
N ASN A 151 1.60 -16.60 -0.30
CA ASN A 151 0.28 -16.62 -0.94
C ASN A 151 -0.46 -17.94 -0.68
N ALA A 152 0.24 -19.07 -0.64
CA ALA A 152 -0.34 -20.39 -0.36
C ALA A 152 -0.96 -20.48 1.04
N ARG A 153 -0.58 -19.61 1.98
CA ARG A 153 -1.18 -19.51 3.31
C ARG A 153 -2.62 -18.99 3.28
N ARG A 154 -3.05 -18.37 2.17
CA ARG A 154 -4.42 -17.86 1.94
C ARG A 154 -4.98 -17.03 3.09
N LEU A 155 -4.14 -16.23 3.75
CA LEU A 155 -4.51 -15.46 4.94
C LEU A 155 -5.76 -14.60 4.75
N PRO A 156 -5.98 -13.88 3.62
CA PRO A 156 -7.17 -13.08 3.41
C PRO A 156 -8.47 -13.88 3.40
N TYR A 157 -8.42 -15.15 3.02
CA TYR A 157 -9.62 -16.02 2.95
C TYR A 157 -10.14 -16.38 4.33
N GLY A 158 -9.28 -16.35 5.35
CA GLY A 158 -9.69 -16.59 6.75
C GLY A 158 -10.59 -15.49 7.34
N TYR A 159 -10.76 -14.38 6.64
CA TYR A 159 -11.68 -13.31 7.04
C TYR A 159 -13.13 -13.54 6.54
N ALA A 160 -13.40 -14.58 5.73
CA ALA A 160 -14.75 -14.85 5.24
C ALA A 160 -15.74 -15.02 6.42
N GLY A 161 -16.80 -14.18 6.42
CA GLY A 161 -17.78 -14.15 7.49
C GLY A 161 -17.31 -13.53 8.82
N ALA A 162 -16.09 -12.99 8.89
CA ALA A 162 -15.62 -12.28 10.08
C ALA A 162 -16.28 -10.89 10.22
N GLU A 163 -16.19 -10.32 11.39
CA GLU A 163 -16.64 -8.96 11.67
C GLU A 163 -15.46 -8.05 11.99
N TRP A 164 -15.45 -6.86 11.42
CA TRP A 164 -14.61 -5.77 11.87
C TRP A 164 -15.37 -4.95 12.91
N ARG A 165 -14.92 -5.02 14.16
CA ARG A 165 -15.54 -4.37 15.32
C ARG A 165 -14.72 -3.17 15.75
N LEU A 166 -15.35 -2.27 16.50
CA LEU A 166 -14.62 -1.22 17.24
C LEU A 166 -13.55 -1.86 18.12
N SER A 167 -12.36 -1.26 18.15
CA SER A 167 -11.23 -1.74 18.96
C SER A 167 -11.32 -1.34 20.44
N ARG A 168 -12.30 -0.49 20.79
CA ARG A 168 -12.53 0.05 22.12
C ARG A 168 -14.03 0.16 22.40
N GLU A 169 -14.35 0.42 23.67
CA GLU A 169 -15.71 0.75 24.08
C GLU A 169 -16.26 1.95 23.29
N PRO A 170 -17.50 1.86 22.75
CA PRO A 170 -18.08 2.92 21.93
C PRO A 170 -18.01 4.31 22.55
N ALA A 171 -18.21 4.42 23.87
CA ALA A 171 -18.17 5.69 24.59
C ALA A 171 -16.79 6.40 24.57
N THR A 172 -15.74 5.73 24.13
CA THR A 172 -14.39 6.31 24.00
C THR A 172 -14.19 7.08 22.69
N TYR A 173 -15.12 6.96 21.75
CA TYR A 173 -15.10 7.67 20.48
C TYR A 173 -15.98 8.90 20.57
N PRO A 174 -15.43 10.12 20.39
CA PRO A 174 -16.23 11.35 20.43
C PRO A 174 -17.07 11.57 19.17
N GLU A 175 -16.69 10.92 18.05
CA GLU A 175 -17.45 10.99 16.81
C GLU A 175 -18.62 9.99 16.84
N PRO A 176 -19.77 10.35 16.24
CA PRO A 176 -20.88 9.41 16.10
C PRO A 176 -20.50 8.26 15.19
N ASP A 177 -20.95 7.05 15.49
CA ASP A 177 -20.70 5.85 14.68
C ASP A 177 -21.41 5.94 13.32
N SER A 178 -22.63 6.43 13.29
CA SER A 178 -23.41 6.57 12.06
C SER A 178 -23.29 7.96 11.45
N VAL A 179 -22.62 8.05 10.30
CA VAL A 179 -22.47 9.32 9.55
C VAL A 179 -22.84 9.10 8.09
N SER A 180 -23.83 9.86 7.60
CA SER A 180 -24.44 9.65 6.28
C SER A 180 -23.49 9.81 5.08
N PHE A 181 -22.38 10.54 5.22
CA PHE A 181 -21.40 10.71 4.16
C PHE A 181 -20.35 9.59 4.12
N GLU A 182 -20.23 8.78 5.17
CA GLU A 182 -19.30 7.64 5.17
C GLU A 182 -19.83 6.54 4.25
N ASN A 183 -18.91 5.92 3.52
CA ASN A 183 -19.19 4.85 2.56
C ASN A 183 -20.45 5.10 1.70
N ARG A 184 -20.76 6.37 1.39
CA ARG A 184 -21.98 6.81 0.66
C ARG A 184 -23.28 6.39 1.37
N GLY A 185 -23.27 6.39 2.70
CA GLY A 185 -24.42 6.03 3.54
C GLY A 185 -24.71 4.54 3.60
N ARG A 186 -23.77 3.68 3.17
CA ARG A 186 -23.90 2.23 3.21
C ARG A 186 -22.91 1.64 4.19
N ASP A 187 -23.37 0.67 5.01
CA ASP A 187 -22.49 -0.05 5.95
C ASP A 187 -21.59 0.95 6.75
N ASN A 188 -22.22 1.94 7.35
CA ASN A 188 -21.57 3.05 8.05
C ASN A 188 -21.69 2.97 9.57
N VAL A 189 -22.00 1.79 10.09
CA VAL A 189 -22.17 1.48 11.53
C VAL A 189 -21.41 0.19 11.87
N PHE A 190 -20.70 0.18 12.97
CA PHE A 190 -20.05 -1.03 13.48
C PHE A 190 -21.04 -2.04 14.09
N PRO A 191 -20.78 -3.35 13.98
CA PRO A 191 -19.65 -3.98 13.28
C PRO A 191 -19.84 -4.05 11.76
N HIS A 192 -18.74 -3.95 11.00
CA HIS A 192 -18.75 -4.17 9.56
C HIS A 192 -18.58 -5.66 9.26
N GLN A 193 -19.45 -6.21 8.43
CA GLN A 193 -19.44 -7.63 8.08
C GLN A 193 -18.57 -7.90 6.85
N PHE A 194 -17.58 -8.79 6.98
CA PHE A 194 -16.89 -9.33 5.81
C PHE A 194 -17.82 -10.21 4.98
N PRO A 195 -17.70 -10.22 3.64
CA PRO A 195 -18.38 -11.19 2.80
C PRO A 195 -18.14 -12.62 3.26
N TYR A 196 -19.14 -13.46 3.09
CA TYR A 196 -19.06 -14.89 3.48
C TYR A 196 -18.26 -15.74 2.49
N ASP A 197 -18.15 -15.29 1.25
CA ASP A 197 -17.29 -15.93 0.26
C ASP A 197 -15.82 -15.46 0.38
N THR A 198 -14.89 -16.36 0.10
CA THR A 198 -13.47 -16.13 0.30
C THR A 198 -12.88 -15.05 -0.63
N LEU A 199 -13.36 -14.95 -1.87
CA LEU A 199 -12.89 -13.93 -2.81
C LEU A 199 -13.44 -12.56 -2.45
N GLY A 200 -14.70 -12.48 -2.05
CA GLY A 200 -15.31 -11.26 -1.50
C GLY A 200 -14.56 -10.77 -0.27
N ALA A 201 -14.25 -11.66 0.68
CA ALA A 201 -13.46 -11.33 1.86
C ALA A 201 -12.04 -10.84 1.49
N ALA A 202 -11.37 -11.51 0.56
CA ALA A 202 -10.07 -11.10 0.06
C ALA A 202 -10.10 -9.73 -0.66
N SER A 203 -11.20 -9.38 -1.30
CA SER A 203 -11.39 -8.05 -1.86
C SER A 203 -11.70 -7.00 -0.79
N TYR A 204 -12.58 -7.33 0.17
CA TYR A 204 -13.06 -6.42 1.20
C TYR A 204 -11.97 -6.04 2.21
N ILE A 205 -11.02 -6.93 2.53
CA ILE A 205 -9.90 -6.64 3.43
C ILE A 205 -9.17 -5.33 3.08
N ARG A 206 -9.15 -4.95 1.80
CA ARG A 206 -8.48 -3.75 1.27
C ARG A 206 -9.01 -2.44 1.84
N VAL A 207 -10.20 -2.43 2.41
CA VAL A 207 -10.84 -1.25 3.01
C VAL A 207 -10.93 -1.36 4.53
N THR A 208 -10.22 -2.31 5.11
CA THR A 208 -10.17 -2.54 6.57
C THR A 208 -8.74 -2.42 7.11
N PRO A 209 -8.54 -2.18 8.42
CA PRO A 209 -7.21 -2.15 9.04
C PRO A 209 -6.43 -3.47 8.91
N SER A 210 -7.11 -4.59 8.69
CA SER A 210 -6.48 -5.89 8.50
C SER A 210 -5.55 -5.92 7.28
N MET A 211 -5.78 -5.04 6.29
CA MET A 211 -4.89 -4.89 5.14
C MET A 211 -3.51 -4.35 5.53
N ASP A 212 -3.45 -3.43 6.49
CA ASP A 212 -2.17 -2.91 6.99
C ASP A 212 -1.36 -4.01 7.67
N SER A 213 -2.03 -4.83 8.49
CA SER A 213 -1.39 -5.99 9.14
C SER A 213 -0.87 -7.00 8.11
N LEU A 214 -1.68 -7.32 7.11
CA LEU A 214 -1.29 -8.24 6.04
C LEU A 214 -0.11 -7.71 5.22
N THR A 215 -0.14 -6.43 4.88
CA THR A 215 0.95 -5.76 4.15
C THR A 215 2.25 -5.77 4.97
N ALA A 216 2.16 -5.49 6.27
CA ALA A 216 3.30 -5.52 7.18
C ALA A 216 3.88 -6.94 7.32
N LEU A 217 3.04 -7.97 7.46
CA LEU A 217 3.47 -9.37 7.51
C LEU A 217 4.22 -9.78 6.24
N PHE A 218 3.69 -9.42 5.07
CA PHE A 218 4.34 -9.70 3.80
C PHE A 218 5.68 -8.97 3.67
N ALA A 219 5.73 -7.68 4.06
CA ALA A 219 6.95 -6.88 4.02
C ALA A 219 8.04 -7.45 4.94
N LEU A 220 7.68 -7.87 6.17
CA LEU A 220 8.61 -8.51 7.11
C LEU A 220 9.15 -9.83 6.57
N GLU A 221 8.30 -10.64 5.94
CA GLU A 221 8.74 -11.86 5.27
C GLU A 221 9.71 -11.53 4.12
N GLY A 222 9.38 -10.52 3.30
CA GLY A 222 10.26 -10.05 2.23
C GLY A 222 11.63 -9.61 2.73
N LEU A 223 11.72 -8.87 3.84
CA LEU A 223 12.99 -8.47 4.46
C LEU A 223 13.83 -9.69 4.87
N ARG A 224 13.19 -10.67 5.51
CA ARG A 224 13.88 -11.93 5.93
C ARG A 224 14.41 -12.71 4.74
N GLN A 225 13.60 -12.89 3.71
CA GLN A 225 13.92 -13.73 2.55
C GLN A 225 14.93 -13.07 1.61
N THR A 226 14.94 -11.75 1.55
CA THR A 226 15.89 -11.00 0.70
C THR A 226 17.18 -10.64 1.44
N GLY A 227 17.22 -10.79 2.77
CA GLY A 227 18.38 -10.42 3.58
C GLY A 227 18.70 -8.93 3.49
N ILE A 228 17.67 -8.07 3.42
CA ILE A 228 17.80 -6.62 3.47
C ILE A 228 17.61 -6.17 4.92
N GLY A 229 18.65 -5.51 5.50
CA GLY A 229 18.65 -5.04 6.88
C GLY A 229 19.91 -5.41 7.59
#